data_b1e6846d7d2f7e8aa68f90ad0354a6b0
#
_entry.id   b1e6846d7d2f7e8aa68f90ad0354a6b0
#
_cell.length_a   1.000
_cell.length_b   1.000
_cell.length_c   1.000
_cell.angle_alpha   90.00
_cell.angle_beta   90.00
_cell.angle_gamma   90.00
#
_symmetry.space_group_name_H-M   'P 1'
#
loop_
_entity.id
_entity.type
_entity.pdbx_description
1 polymer ?
#
loop_
_entity_poly.entity_id
_entity_poly.type
_entity_poly.pdbx_seq_one_letter_code
_entity_poly.pdbx_strand_id
1 'polypeptide(L)'
;PYVTSYYKKRWGFCIKDNDRKRLKKGIYKVFINSKLTKGKLHYGEVIIKGRVKKEILISTYICHPSMANNEISGPVVTTFLTQWIERIKKTKYSYRIIFIPETIGSLVYLKKNLKKMKKNVVGGFIMTCMGDERNYSFLPTKYENSYVDKIIYKVLKDNKIKYKKFDWTNRGSDERQYSSPGIDLPVASLMRTKYGE
;
A
#
# COMPACT_ATOMS: atom_id res chain seq x y z
N PRO A 1 -16.51 -5.91 -3.77
CA PRO A 1 -15.61 -6.56 -4.72
C PRO A 1 -15.97 -6.18 -6.14
N TYR A 2 -14.98 -6.06 -6.97
CA TYR A 2 -15.09 -5.74 -8.39
C TYR A 2 -14.51 -6.87 -9.23
N VAL A 3 -14.91 -6.93 -10.49
CA VAL A 3 -14.37 -7.90 -11.44
C VAL A 3 -13.13 -7.32 -12.09
N THR A 4 -11.99 -7.93 -11.85
CA THR A 4 -10.74 -7.57 -12.52
C THR A 4 -10.62 -8.30 -13.86
N SER A 5 -10.04 -7.64 -14.85
CA SER A 5 -9.94 -8.16 -16.20
C SER A 5 -8.64 -7.70 -16.85
N TYR A 6 -7.53 -8.39 -16.53
CA TYR A 6 -6.22 -8.05 -17.08
C TYR A 6 -5.98 -8.65 -18.48
N TYR A 7 -6.47 -9.84 -18.73
CA TYR A 7 -6.13 -10.62 -19.93
C TYR A 7 -7.33 -10.98 -20.82
N LYS A 8 -8.55 -10.75 -20.33
CA LYS A 8 -9.79 -11.06 -21.07
C LYS A 8 -10.69 -9.86 -21.06
N LYS A 9 -11.31 -9.55 -22.20
CA LYS A 9 -12.38 -8.54 -22.24
C LYS A 9 -13.54 -9.04 -21.39
N ARG A 10 -13.90 -8.28 -20.38
CA ARG A 10 -15.05 -8.55 -19.51
C ARG A 10 -15.83 -7.27 -19.31
N TRP A 11 -17.08 -7.42 -19.00
CA TRP A 11 -17.97 -6.35 -18.67
C TRP A 11 -18.54 -6.58 -17.27
N GLY A 12 -18.68 -5.52 -16.51
CA GLY A 12 -19.25 -5.59 -15.18
C GLY A 12 -19.23 -4.25 -14.46
N PHE A 13 -19.99 -4.15 -13.39
CA PHE A 13 -20.04 -2.99 -12.51
C PHE A 13 -20.33 -3.44 -11.07
N CYS A 14 -20.03 -2.57 -10.10
CA CYS A 14 -20.33 -2.83 -8.70
C CYS A 14 -21.73 -2.39 -8.35
N ILE A 15 -22.44 -3.21 -7.57
CA ILE A 15 -23.74 -2.90 -7.00
C ILE A 15 -23.77 -3.34 -5.54
N LYS A 16 -24.52 -2.66 -4.69
CA LYS A 16 -24.73 -3.07 -3.31
C LYS A 16 -25.41 -4.45 -3.28
N ASP A 17 -24.97 -5.32 -2.37
CA ASP A 17 -25.52 -6.68 -2.28
C ASP A 17 -27.00 -6.71 -1.99
N ASN A 18 -27.50 -5.77 -1.16
CA ASN A 18 -28.92 -5.63 -0.90
C ASN A 18 -29.73 -5.29 -2.16
N ASP A 19 -29.18 -4.45 -3.04
CA ASP A 19 -29.84 -4.11 -4.30
C ASP A 19 -29.77 -5.28 -5.27
N ARG A 20 -28.64 -5.99 -5.32
CA ARG A 20 -28.48 -7.24 -6.08
C ARG A 20 -29.53 -8.29 -5.69
N LYS A 21 -29.77 -8.47 -4.40
CA LYS A 21 -30.78 -9.43 -3.89
C LYS A 21 -32.22 -9.04 -4.25
N ARG A 22 -32.46 -7.76 -4.51
CA ARG A 22 -33.78 -7.24 -4.94
C ARG A 22 -34.03 -7.38 -6.43
N LEU A 23 -32.99 -7.65 -7.23
CA LEU A 23 -33.14 -7.83 -8.67
C LEU A 23 -33.98 -9.08 -8.96
N LYS A 24 -35.01 -8.91 -9.76
CA LYS A 24 -35.86 -9.99 -10.25
C LYS A 24 -35.26 -10.57 -11.55
N LYS A 25 -35.66 -11.78 -11.91
CA LYS A 25 -35.30 -12.34 -13.22
C LYS A 25 -35.90 -11.47 -14.32
N GLY A 26 -35.09 -11.03 -15.27
CA GLY A 26 -35.53 -10.14 -16.35
C GLY A 26 -34.37 -9.57 -17.17
N ILE A 27 -34.69 -8.72 -18.12
CA ILE A 27 -33.73 -8.00 -18.96
C ILE A 27 -33.54 -6.61 -18.36
N TYR A 28 -32.30 -6.21 -18.12
CA TYR A 28 -31.92 -4.93 -17.57
C TYR A 28 -31.10 -4.13 -18.58
N LYS A 29 -31.43 -2.85 -18.75
CA LYS A 29 -30.60 -1.91 -19.49
C LYS A 29 -29.67 -1.20 -18.51
N VAL A 30 -28.37 -1.39 -18.68
CA VAL A 30 -27.36 -0.73 -17.86
C VAL A 30 -26.72 0.41 -18.63
N PHE A 31 -26.65 1.57 -18.01
CA PHE A 31 -25.98 2.75 -18.55
C PHE A 31 -24.88 3.18 -17.57
N ILE A 32 -23.63 3.18 -18.05
CA ILE A 32 -22.46 3.62 -17.28
C ILE A 32 -21.98 4.95 -17.89
N ASN A 33 -22.21 6.05 -17.17
CA ASN A 33 -21.74 7.36 -17.60
C ASN A 33 -20.23 7.47 -17.38
N SER A 34 -19.46 7.06 -18.35
CA SER A 34 -18.00 7.07 -18.33
C SER A 34 -17.43 7.63 -19.62
N LYS A 35 -16.23 8.22 -19.51
CA LYS A 35 -15.49 8.77 -20.66
C LYS A 35 -14.05 8.29 -20.59
N LEU A 36 -13.50 7.91 -21.75
CA LEU A 36 -12.07 7.65 -21.92
C LEU A 36 -11.42 8.92 -22.45
N THR A 37 -10.68 9.60 -21.61
CA THR A 37 -10.01 10.86 -21.95
C THR A 37 -8.55 10.80 -21.55
N LYS A 38 -7.72 11.68 -22.16
CA LYS A 38 -6.35 11.86 -21.69
C LYS A 38 -6.38 12.40 -20.25
N GLY A 39 -5.65 11.76 -19.37
CA GLY A 39 -5.55 12.10 -17.95
C GLY A 39 -4.11 12.27 -17.50
N LYS A 40 -3.97 12.56 -16.20
CA LYS A 40 -2.66 12.64 -15.52
C LYS A 40 -2.69 11.69 -14.32
N LEU A 41 -1.56 11.08 -14.03
CA LEU A 41 -1.38 10.34 -12.78
C LEU A 41 -0.92 11.33 -11.71
N HIS A 42 -1.72 11.47 -10.66
CA HIS A 42 -1.40 12.33 -9.53
C HIS A 42 -0.83 11.50 -8.38
N TYR A 43 0.13 12.04 -7.67
CA TYR A 43 0.66 11.47 -6.44
C TYR A 43 1.11 12.61 -5.51
N GLY A 44 1.13 12.34 -4.20
CA GLY A 44 1.72 13.22 -3.19
C GLY A 44 3.05 12.67 -2.72
N GLU A 45 4.01 13.55 -2.44
CA GLU A 45 5.31 13.19 -1.87
C GLU A 45 5.69 14.18 -0.76
N VAL A 46 6.13 13.65 0.38
CA VAL A 46 6.74 14.41 1.47
C VAL A 46 8.12 13.84 1.75
N ILE A 47 9.13 14.71 1.80
CA ILE A 47 10.50 14.34 2.16
C ILE A 47 10.88 15.05 3.45
N ILE A 48 10.95 14.29 4.55
CA ILE A 48 11.45 14.78 5.83
C ILE A 48 12.93 14.45 5.90
N LYS A 49 13.78 15.48 5.96
CA LYS A 49 15.23 15.31 6.00
C LYS A 49 15.69 14.90 7.40
N GLY A 50 16.46 13.83 7.48
CA GLY A 50 17.19 13.42 8.68
C GLY A 50 18.67 13.80 8.61
N ARG A 51 19.44 13.34 9.59
CA ARG A 51 20.89 13.62 9.66
C ARG A 51 21.69 12.92 8.56
N VAL A 52 21.19 11.81 8.03
CA VAL A 52 21.82 11.07 6.92
C VAL A 52 20.92 11.00 5.70
N LYS A 53 21.52 10.86 4.53
CA LYS A 53 20.80 10.74 3.25
C LYS A 53 20.08 9.42 3.05
N LYS A 54 20.33 8.43 3.94
CA LYS A 54 19.59 7.17 3.90
C LYS A 54 18.13 7.40 4.27
N GLU A 55 17.23 6.72 3.55
CA GLU A 55 15.80 6.97 3.59
C GLU A 55 15.02 5.75 4.10
N ILE A 56 13.99 6.01 4.91
CA ILE A 56 12.90 5.07 5.17
C ILE A 56 11.75 5.44 4.23
N LEU A 57 11.30 4.49 3.43
CA LEU A 57 10.14 4.64 2.56
C LEU A 57 8.86 4.33 3.34
N ILE A 58 7.87 5.21 3.24
CA ILE A 58 6.50 4.97 3.67
C ILE A 58 5.62 5.20 2.46
N SER A 59 4.95 4.17 1.98
CA SER A 59 4.10 4.23 0.80
C SER A 59 2.68 3.83 1.14
N THR A 60 1.72 4.62 0.68
CA THR A 60 0.29 4.31 0.80
C THR A 60 -0.42 4.62 -0.52
N TYR A 61 -1.48 3.90 -0.84
CA TYR A 61 -2.19 4.10 -2.08
C TYR A 61 -3.52 4.83 -1.89
N ILE A 62 -3.94 5.53 -2.95
CA ILE A 62 -5.05 6.48 -2.96
C ILE A 62 -5.93 6.31 -4.21
N CYS A 63 -6.39 5.11 -4.51
CA CYS A 63 -7.05 4.84 -5.80
C CYS A 63 -8.44 4.24 -5.74
N HIS A 64 -8.89 3.67 -4.62
CA HIS A 64 -10.20 3.04 -4.50
C HIS A 64 -11.11 3.83 -3.54
N PRO A 65 -11.90 4.79 -4.01
CA PRO A 65 -12.60 5.76 -3.15
C PRO A 65 -13.66 5.16 -2.22
N SER A 66 -14.07 3.91 -2.46
CA SER A 66 -15.15 3.26 -1.69
C SER A 66 -14.66 2.18 -0.73
N MET A 67 -13.37 2.06 -0.49
CA MET A 67 -12.78 1.00 0.34
C MET A 67 -12.15 1.60 1.60
N ALA A 68 -12.88 1.59 2.70
CA ALA A 68 -12.47 2.26 3.94
C ALA A 68 -11.19 1.66 4.54
N ASN A 69 -11.18 0.36 4.85
CA ASN A 69 -10.01 -0.24 5.50
C ASN A 69 -8.83 -0.40 4.54
N ASN A 70 -9.08 -0.84 3.31
CA ASN A 70 -8.02 -1.06 2.33
C ASN A 70 -7.37 0.26 1.87
N GLU A 71 -8.16 1.31 1.62
CA GLU A 71 -7.70 2.54 0.97
C GLU A 71 -7.61 3.76 1.88
N ILE A 72 -8.61 4.01 2.72
CA ILE A 72 -8.66 5.25 3.52
C ILE A 72 -7.78 5.13 4.75
N SER A 73 -7.73 3.96 5.38
CA SER A 73 -7.01 3.80 6.65
C SER A 73 -5.50 4.02 6.50
N GLY A 74 -4.90 3.55 5.41
CA GLY A 74 -3.49 3.75 5.12
C GLY A 74 -3.10 5.23 5.01
N PRO A 75 -3.73 6.02 4.13
CA PRO A 75 -3.50 7.46 4.02
C PRO A 75 -3.72 8.23 5.31
N VAL A 76 -4.77 7.92 6.07
CA VAL A 76 -5.05 8.56 7.36
C VAL A 76 -3.90 8.32 8.35
N VAL A 77 -3.55 7.05 8.59
CA VAL A 77 -2.46 6.70 9.49
C VAL A 77 -1.13 7.30 9.01
N THR A 78 -0.86 7.24 7.71
CA THR A 78 0.36 7.82 7.12
C THR A 78 0.43 9.32 7.32
N THR A 79 -0.69 10.04 7.21
CA THR A 79 -0.74 11.49 7.44
C THR A 79 -0.41 11.83 8.88
N PHE A 80 -1.02 11.17 9.86
CA PHE A 80 -0.71 11.38 11.28
C PHE A 80 0.73 10.97 11.61
N LEU A 81 1.21 9.87 11.07
CA LEU A 81 2.59 9.43 11.22
C LEU A 81 3.58 10.47 10.66
N THR A 82 3.26 11.07 9.50
CA THR A 82 4.07 12.13 8.89
C THR A 82 4.15 13.34 9.83
N GLN A 83 3.03 13.82 10.33
CA GLN A 83 3.00 14.93 11.29
C GLN A 83 3.78 14.61 12.55
N TRP A 84 3.68 13.38 13.06
CA TRP A 84 4.44 12.96 14.23
C TRP A 84 5.94 12.94 13.96
N ILE A 85 6.38 12.40 12.83
CA ILE A 85 7.79 12.37 12.42
C ILE A 85 8.35 13.80 12.26
N GLU A 86 7.59 14.72 11.68
CA GLU A 86 7.99 16.12 11.52
C GLU A 86 8.26 16.83 12.86
N ARG A 87 7.54 16.45 13.92
CA ARG A 87 7.75 16.99 15.27
C ARG A 87 9.04 16.46 15.92
N ILE A 88 9.63 15.38 15.41
CA ILE A 88 10.89 14.84 15.92
C ILE A 88 12.04 15.68 15.37
N LYS A 89 12.59 16.57 16.19
CA LYS A 89 13.60 17.55 15.78
C LYS A 89 14.88 16.98 15.16
N LYS A 90 15.26 15.72 15.43
CA LYS A 90 16.52 15.11 14.99
C LYS A 90 16.37 13.62 14.68
N THR A 91 15.74 13.30 13.56
CA THR A 91 15.72 11.92 13.06
C THR A 91 17.09 11.53 12.47
N LYS A 92 17.50 10.28 12.62
CA LYS A 92 18.71 9.75 11.98
C LYS A 92 18.54 9.65 10.48
N TYR A 93 17.51 8.92 10.06
CA TYR A 93 17.19 8.70 8.64
C TYR A 93 16.28 9.79 8.11
N SER A 94 16.38 10.06 6.81
CA SER A 94 15.36 10.80 6.09
C SER A 94 14.14 9.92 5.86
N TYR A 95 12.97 10.52 5.72
CA TYR A 95 11.74 9.79 5.40
C TYR A 95 11.22 10.23 4.04
N ARG A 96 10.94 9.27 3.20
CA ARG A 96 10.25 9.44 1.92
C ARG A 96 8.86 8.89 2.06
N ILE A 97 7.88 9.76 2.09
CA ILE A 97 6.47 9.43 2.30
C ILE A 97 5.75 9.70 0.98
N ILE A 98 5.05 8.69 0.45
CA ILE A 98 4.37 8.81 -0.84
C ILE A 98 2.94 8.31 -0.77
N PHE A 99 2.04 9.06 -1.41
CA PHE A 99 0.63 8.78 -1.60
C PHE A 99 0.42 8.60 -3.09
N ILE A 100 0.20 7.38 -3.57
CA ILE A 100 0.18 7.07 -5.02
C ILE A 100 -0.97 6.12 -5.37
N PRO A 101 -1.46 6.12 -6.62
CA PRO A 101 -2.32 5.05 -7.08
C PRO A 101 -1.61 3.71 -7.02
N GLU A 102 -2.29 2.69 -6.51
CA GLU A 102 -1.77 1.33 -6.38
C GLU A 102 -1.22 0.81 -7.72
N THR A 103 -0.16 0.06 -7.69
CA THR A 103 0.49 -0.62 -8.83
C THR A 103 0.98 0.35 -9.91
N ILE A 104 0.10 1.02 -10.63
CA ILE A 104 0.46 1.95 -11.70
C ILE A 104 1.26 3.12 -11.15
N GLY A 105 0.86 3.65 -10.01
CA GLY A 105 1.57 4.74 -9.33
C GLY A 105 2.96 4.32 -8.90
N SER A 106 3.10 3.19 -8.21
CA SER A 106 4.40 2.69 -7.77
C SER A 106 5.33 2.37 -8.94
N LEU A 107 4.83 1.80 -10.05
CA LEU A 107 5.61 1.55 -11.24
C LEU A 107 6.13 2.85 -11.88
N VAL A 108 5.28 3.85 -12.05
CA VAL A 108 5.68 5.16 -12.60
C VAL A 108 6.65 5.88 -11.67
N TYR A 109 6.39 5.82 -10.37
CA TYR A 109 7.27 6.42 -9.36
C TYR A 109 8.65 5.78 -9.35
N LEU A 110 8.71 4.43 -9.39
CA LEU A 110 9.94 3.67 -9.50
C LEU A 110 10.70 4.02 -10.78
N LYS A 111 10.03 4.06 -11.94
CA LYS A 111 10.67 4.45 -13.20
C LYS A 111 11.40 5.79 -13.09
N LYS A 112 10.83 6.76 -12.39
CA LYS A 112 11.41 8.09 -12.21
C LYS A 112 12.52 8.16 -11.15
N ASN A 113 12.39 7.36 -10.08
CA ASN A 113 13.18 7.52 -8.86
C ASN A 113 14.08 6.33 -8.52
N LEU A 114 14.06 5.22 -9.28
CA LEU A 114 14.69 3.95 -8.92
C LEU A 114 16.17 4.11 -8.54
N LYS A 115 16.94 4.83 -9.35
CA LYS A 115 18.38 5.03 -9.08
C LYS A 115 18.63 5.68 -7.72
N LYS A 116 17.84 6.70 -7.38
CA LYS A 116 17.91 7.38 -6.07
C LYS A 116 17.43 6.48 -4.94
N MET A 117 16.34 5.78 -5.16
CA MET A 117 15.76 4.87 -4.16
C MET A 117 16.69 3.71 -3.85
N LYS A 118 17.26 3.04 -4.83
CA LYS A 118 18.24 1.96 -4.62
C LYS A 118 19.49 2.43 -3.85
N LYS A 119 19.91 3.66 -4.04
CA LYS A 119 21.04 4.24 -3.31
C LYS A 119 20.70 4.57 -1.87
N ASN A 120 19.50 5.04 -1.60
CA ASN A 120 19.17 5.70 -0.34
C ASN A 120 18.21 4.89 0.55
N VAL A 121 17.23 4.17 -0.01
CA VAL A 121 16.23 3.44 0.78
C VAL A 121 16.89 2.26 1.47
N VAL A 122 16.87 2.26 2.79
CA VAL A 122 17.40 1.17 3.65
C VAL A 122 16.31 0.30 4.24
N GLY A 123 15.07 0.73 4.10
CA GLY A 123 13.88 0.00 4.55
C GLY A 123 12.62 0.75 4.17
N GLY A 124 11.51 0.06 4.12
CA GLY A 124 10.23 0.70 3.81
C GLY A 124 9.03 -0.10 4.27
N PHE A 125 7.90 0.59 4.30
CA PHE A 125 6.60 0.07 4.73
C PHE A 125 5.52 0.45 3.74
N ILE A 126 4.68 -0.51 3.39
CA ILE A 126 3.38 -0.24 2.78
C ILE A 126 2.35 -0.07 3.89
N MET A 127 1.64 1.05 3.84
CA MET A 127 0.61 1.41 4.81
C MET A 127 -0.76 1.20 4.17
N THR A 128 -1.41 0.12 4.54
CA THR A 128 -2.75 -0.26 4.08
C THR A 128 -3.44 -1.12 5.13
N CYS A 129 -4.75 -1.27 5.07
CA CYS A 129 -5.52 -2.14 5.97
C CYS A 129 -5.20 -1.88 7.46
N MET A 130 -5.18 -0.62 7.89
CA MET A 130 -4.77 -0.19 9.23
C MET A 130 -5.96 0.05 10.17
N GLY A 131 -7.20 -0.10 9.70
CA GLY A 131 -8.39 0.45 10.35
C GLY A 131 -9.33 -0.59 10.98
N ASP A 132 -8.93 -1.84 11.17
CA ASP A 132 -9.75 -2.84 11.86
C ASP A 132 -9.06 -3.38 13.14
N GLU A 133 -9.80 -4.09 13.97
CA GLU A 133 -9.33 -4.62 15.25
C GLU A 133 -9.17 -6.14 15.28
N ARG A 134 -9.44 -6.82 14.18
CA ARG A 134 -9.52 -8.29 14.15
C ARG A 134 -8.17 -8.97 14.35
N ASN A 135 -7.12 -8.48 13.69
CA ASN A 135 -5.82 -9.16 13.68
C ASN A 135 -4.66 -8.18 13.42
N TYR A 136 -3.43 -8.66 13.57
CA TYR A 136 -2.23 -8.09 12.97
C TYR A 136 -1.69 -9.04 11.92
N SER A 137 -1.26 -8.48 10.80
CA SER A 137 -0.75 -9.22 9.66
C SER A 137 0.61 -8.67 9.25
N PHE A 138 1.60 -9.53 9.13
CA PHE A 138 2.94 -9.16 8.73
C PHE A 138 3.35 -9.87 7.44
N LEU A 139 3.65 -9.08 6.41
CA LEU A 139 4.32 -9.53 5.19
C LEU A 139 5.77 -9.04 5.24
N PRO A 140 6.74 -9.91 5.53
CA PRO A 140 8.15 -9.52 5.59
C PRO A 140 8.69 -9.12 4.22
N THR A 141 9.90 -8.57 4.18
CA THR A 141 10.59 -8.29 2.92
C THR A 141 10.90 -9.58 2.16
N LYS A 142 11.30 -9.46 0.89
CA LYS A 142 11.53 -10.60 -0.01
C LYS A 142 12.40 -11.71 0.58
N TYR A 143 13.45 -11.32 1.30
CA TYR A 143 14.42 -12.26 1.87
C TYR A 143 14.26 -12.49 3.37
N GLU A 144 13.29 -11.88 4.01
CA GLU A 144 12.95 -12.01 5.43
C GLU A 144 14.09 -11.77 6.43
N ASN A 145 15.15 -11.12 6.01
CA ASN A 145 16.34 -10.87 6.84
C ASN A 145 16.80 -9.41 6.85
N SER A 146 16.00 -8.53 6.29
CA SER A 146 16.32 -7.10 6.21
C SER A 146 16.26 -6.43 7.60
N TYR A 147 16.80 -5.22 7.66
CA TYR A 147 16.69 -4.38 8.86
C TYR A 147 15.24 -4.11 9.27
N VAL A 148 14.36 -3.95 8.28
CA VAL A 148 12.92 -3.76 8.50
C VAL A 148 12.30 -4.98 9.18
N ASP A 149 12.60 -6.18 8.68
CA ASP A 149 12.06 -7.41 9.26
C ASP A 149 12.48 -7.55 10.73
N LYS A 150 13.76 -7.32 11.02
CA LYS A 150 14.30 -7.39 12.39
C LYS A 150 13.62 -6.41 13.33
N ILE A 151 13.37 -5.18 12.87
CA ILE A 151 12.65 -4.16 13.66
C ILE A 151 11.22 -4.61 13.93
N ILE A 152 10.48 -5.05 12.90
CA ILE A 152 9.09 -5.47 13.08
C ILE A 152 9.00 -6.64 14.05
N TYR A 153 9.83 -7.68 13.87
CA TYR A 153 9.85 -8.81 14.80
C TYR A 153 10.13 -8.37 16.23
N LYS A 154 11.09 -7.46 16.41
CA LYS A 154 11.39 -6.92 17.74
C LYS A 154 10.18 -6.17 18.32
N VAL A 155 9.57 -5.27 17.56
CA VAL A 155 8.41 -4.48 18.02
C VAL A 155 7.23 -5.40 18.38
N LEU A 156 6.91 -6.38 17.53
CA LEU A 156 5.84 -7.33 17.78
C LEU A 156 6.09 -8.16 19.05
N LYS A 157 7.34 -8.61 19.25
CA LYS A 157 7.76 -9.37 20.44
C LYS A 157 7.71 -8.52 21.70
N ASP A 158 8.33 -7.36 21.69
CA ASP A 158 8.43 -6.47 22.86
C ASP A 158 7.05 -6.02 23.36
N ASN A 159 6.11 -5.82 22.44
CA ASN A 159 4.73 -5.44 22.77
C ASN A 159 3.77 -6.64 22.92
N LYS A 160 4.29 -7.88 22.86
CA LYS A 160 3.50 -9.10 23.00
C LYS A 160 2.30 -9.16 22.01
N ILE A 161 2.50 -8.61 20.81
CA ILE A 161 1.45 -8.56 19.79
C ILE A 161 1.38 -9.92 19.07
N LYS A 162 0.21 -10.55 19.12
CA LYS A 162 -0.09 -11.73 18.28
C LYS A 162 -0.32 -11.27 16.85
N TYR A 163 0.25 -11.97 15.89
CA TYR A 163 0.12 -11.64 14.47
C TYR A 163 0.12 -12.89 13.59
N LYS A 164 -0.45 -12.75 12.41
CA LYS A 164 -0.37 -13.75 11.33
C LYS A 164 0.74 -13.34 10.36
N LYS A 165 1.71 -14.22 10.18
CA LYS A 165 2.77 -14.04 9.19
C LYS A 165 2.30 -14.58 7.84
N PHE A 166 2.62 -13.85 6.79
CA PHE A 166 2.41 -14.25 5.41
C PHE A 166 3.75 -14.37 4.70
N ASP A 167 3.84 -15.25 3.72
CA ASP A 167 5.05 -15.43 2.93
C ASP A 167 5.10 -14.50 1.70
N TRP A 168 6.18 -14.61 0.96
CA TRP A 168 6.40 -13.84 -0.26
C TRP A 168 5.28 -14.01 -1.30
N THR A 169 4.69 -15.19 -1.43
CA THR A 169 3.68 -15.50 -2.46
C THR A 169 2.34 -14.81 -2.19
N ASN A 170 2.10 -14.39 -0.96
CA ASN A 170 0.88 -13.70 -0.54
C ASN A 170 0.84 -12.20 -0.86
N ARG A 171 1.83 -11.67 -1.57
CA ARG A 171 1.87 -10.28 -1.97
C ARG A 171 0.93 -10.00 -3.13
N GLY A 172 0.21 -8.90 -3.04
CA GLY A 172 -0.76 -8.52 -4.08
C GLY A 172 -0.80 -7.04 -4.40
N SER A 173 -0.08 -6.22 -3.65
CA SER A 173 -0.11 -4.77 -3.78
C SER A 173 1.29 -4.18 -4.09
N ASP A 174 1.56 -2.97 -3.67
CA ASP A 174 2.77 -2.20 -4.00
C ASP A 174 4.07 -2.81 -3.44
N GLU A 175 4.02 -3.56 -2.35
CA GLU A 175 5.18 -4.31 -1.85
C GLU A 175 5.74 -5.26 -2.90
N ARG A 176 4.88 -5.76 -3.77
CA ARG A 176 5.26 -6.59 -4.92
C ARG A 176 6.09 -5.82 -5.93
N GLN A 177 5.73 -4.57 -6.19
CA GLN A 177 6.45 -3.71 -7.14
C GLN A 177 7.81 -3.31 -6.58
N TYR A 178 7.86 -2.85 -5.34
CA TYR A 178 9.11 -2.44 -4.70
C TYR A 178 10.11 -3.60 -4.52
N SER A 179 9.61 -4.81 -4.35
CA SER A 179 10.44 -6.00 -4.13
C SER A 179 10.68 -6.84 -5.39
N SER A 180 10.24 -6.38 -6.57
CA SER A 180 10.43 -7.08 -7.85
C SER A 180 11.92 -7.31 -8.14
N PRO A 181 12.28 -8.38 -8.87
CA PRO A 181 13.64 -8.62 -9.32
C PRO A 181 14.23 -7.40 -10.04
N GLY A 182 15.45 -7.02 -9.68
CA GLY A 182 16.13 -5.83 -10.21
C GLY A 182 15.76 -4.52 -9.51
N ILE A 183 14.65 -4.45 -8.80
CA ILE A 183 14.28 -3.33 -7.90
C ILE A 183 14.81 -3.63 -6.51
N ASP A 184 14.40 -4.74 -5.92
CA ASP A 184 14.89 -5.33 -4.68
C ASP A 184 14.99 -4.37 -3.49
N LEU A 185 14.01 -3.45 -3.36
CA LEU A 185 13.94 -2.58 -2.19
C LEU A 185 13.40 -3.37 -0.98
N PRO A 186 13.99 -3.18 0.20
CA PRO A 186 13.58 -3.89 1.42
C PRO A 186 12.29 -3.28 1.99
N VAL A 187 11.17 -3.59 1.36
CA VAL A 187 9.84 -3.07 1.73
C VAL A 187 8.97 -4.20 2.27
N ALA A 188 8.43 -3.99 3.45
CA ALA A 188 7.52 -4.89 4.14
C ALA A 188 6.14 -4.26 4.30
N SER A 189 5.15 -5.05 4.71
CA SER A 189 3.83 -4.55 5.08
C SER A 189 3.46 -5.06 6.47
N LEU A 190 3.10 -4.14 7.35
CA LEU A 190 2.47 -4.43 8.62
C LEU A 190 1.07 -3.82 8.58
N MET A 191 0.07 -4.67 8.69
CA MET A 191 -1.34 -4.32 8.58
C MET A 191 -2.10 -4.76 9.83
N ARG A 192 -3.33 -4.33 9.97
CA ARG A 192 -4.31 -5.04 10.77
C ARG A 192 -4.70 -6.31 10.00
N THR A 193 -5.92 -6.54 9.67
CA THR A 193 -6.26 -7.71 8.84
C THR A 193 -5.80 -7.49 7.41
N LYS A 194 -5.06 -8.45 6.87
CA LYS A 194 -4.56 -8.38 5.49
C LYS A 194 -5.72 -8.30 4.49
N TYR A 195 -5.52 -7.57 3.42
CA TYR A 195 -6.47 -7.54 2.30
C TYR A 195 -6.75 -8.96 1.77
N GLY A 196 -8.02 -9.20 1.45
CA GLY A 196 -8.51 -10.51 1.01
C GLY A 196 -8.90 -11.48 2.12
N GLU A 197 -8.82 -11.05 3.41
CA GLU A 197 -9.27 -11.83 4.58
C GLU A 197 -10.46 -11.22 5.31
#